data_ac245c93a3ab600a0f648cd8c93fd6cf
#
_entry.id   ac245c93a3ab600a0f648cd8c93fd6cf
#
_cell.length_a   1.000
_cell.length_b   1.000
_cell.length_c   1.000
_cell.angle_alpha   90.00
_cell.angle_beta   90.00
_cell.angle_gamma   90.00
#
_symmetry.space_group_name_H-M   'P 1'
#
loop_
_entity.id
_entity.type
_entity.pdbx_description
1 polymer ?
#
loop_
_entity_poly.entity_id
_entity_poly.type
_entity_poly.pdbx_seq_one_letter_code
_entity_poly.pdbx_strand_id
1 'polypeptide(L)'
;MLNWQDIQIFLEVARADRLTDAARRLTIDHSTVSRRIRRFETELNTQLFERSTHGYKLTAAGEQLLLFAEEMARQVTGASESISDQNLQVSGQIRVGVTEGFGAYVITPMLSAFQQRYPELTIELLALPRAVNLSRHEADLAITIDRPRNADMVVSRLCSYRLNLYGEDGYLARKGAPDNIAELSRFELVGYVDDLIFSDQLCYLEPALKALGTPPRFALRSTSVITQLHAVLAGSGLGVLPVFMAAQEPRLRPVLNRDIDICREFWIAARAEQRQLLRVRLLWQFLKHAIELNQPWRLGDGSAGLQLPLSAPAHGRQETRI
;
A
#
# COMPACT_ATOMS: atom_id res chain seq x y z
N MET A 1 18.31 28.02 -15.19
CA MET A 1 16.95 27.48 -15.46
C MET A 1 17.02 25.95 -15.39
N LEU A 2 16.16 25.30 -14.65
CA LEU A 2 16.16 23.83 -14.52
C LEU A 2 15.99 23.19 -15.91
N ASN A 3 16.94 22.32 -16.29
CA ASN A 3 16.92 21.61 -17.56
C ASN A 3 16.51 20.15 -17.31
N TRP A 4 15.55 19.64 -18.08
CA TRP A 4 15.08 18.27 -17.97
C TRP A 4 16.18 17.22 -18.10
N GLN A 5 17.14 17.41 -18.98
CA GLN A 5 18.28 16.48 -19.14
C GLN A 5 19.17 16.41 -17.89
N ASP A 6 19.36 17.53 -17.18
CA ASP A 6 20.16 17.55 -15.96
C ASP A 6 19.39 16.89 -14.79
N ILE A 7 18.04 17.04 -14.77
CA ILE A 7 17.16 16.33 -13.84
C ILE A 7 17.20 14.82 -14.10
N GLN A 8 17.17 14.36 -15.36
CA GLN A 8 17.29 12.93 -15.67
C GLN A 8 18.63 12.35 -15.20
N ILE A 9 19.72 13.08 -15.42
CA ILE A 9 21.05 12.66 -14.98
C ILE A 9 21.11 12.60 -13.45
N PHE A 10 20.55 13.61 -12.77
CA PHE A 10 20.44 13.62 -11.31
C PHE A 10 19.68 12.40 -10.80
N LEU A 11 18.53 12.07 -11.39
CA LEU A 11 17.72 10.89 -11.03
C LEU A 11 18.49 9.60 -11.17
N GLU A 12 19.20 9.40 -12.29
CA GLU A 12 19.96 8.16 -12.51
C GLU A 12 21.14 8.04 -11.55
N VAL A 13 21.79 9.16 -11.20
CA VAL A 13 22.86 9.16 -10.18
C VAL A 13 22.29 8.91 -8.79
N ALA A 14 21.13 9.47 -8.45
CA ALA A 14 20.48 9.25 -7.17
C ALA A 14 20.01 7.79 -6.96
N ARG A 15 19.70 7.10 -8.07
CA ARG A 15 19.26 5.67 -8.07
C ARG A 15 20.40 4.66 -8.17
N ALA A 16 21.59 5.14 -8.47
CA ALA A 16 22.75 4.29 -8.66
C ALA A 16 23.69 4.35 -7.45
N ASP A 17 24.21 3.20 -7.01
CA ASP A 17 25.23 3.17 -5.97
C ASP A 17 26.55 3.77 -6.45
N ARG A 18 26.82 3.70 -7.78
CA ARG A 18 28.04 4.18 -8.41
C ARG A 18 27.76 4.99 -9.69
N LEU A 19 28.56 6.02 -9.89
CA LEU A 19 28.44 6.89 -11.07
C LEU A 19 28.58 6.12 -12.42
N THR A 20 29.38 5.06 -12.43
CA THR A 20 29.56 4.15 -13.56
C THR A 20 28.28 3.43 -13.96
N ASP A 21 27.42 3.10 -12.99
CA ASP A 21 26.16 2.42 -13.26
C ASP A 21 25.11 3.39 -13.81
N ALA A 22 25.08 4.62 -13.28
CA ALA A 22 24.28 5.70 -13.86
C ALA A 22 24.70 6.02 -15.31
N ALA A 23 26.00 6.13 -15.55
CA ALA A 23 26.56 6.38 -16.88
C ALA A 23 26.17 5.30 -17.90
N ARG A 24 26.23 4.03 -17.49
CA ARG A 24 25.80 2.88 -18.32
C ARG A 24 24.32 2.98 -18.67
N ARG A 25 23.44 3.28 -17.71
CA ARG A 25 22.00 3.44 -17.96
C ARG A 25 21.68 4.60 -18.88
N LEU A 26 22.41 5.70 -18.73
CA LEU A 26 22.26 6.89 -19.57
C LEU A 26 22.96 6.78 -20.95
N THR A 27 23.73 5.71 -21.18
CA THR A 27 24.51 5.50 -22.40
C THR A 27 25.47 6.67 -22.70
N ILE A 28 26.09 7.24 -21.66
CA ILE A 28 27.08 8.33 -21.74
C ILE A 28 28.30 8.03 -20.83
N ASP A 29 29.40 8.74 -21.07
CA ASP A 29 30.62 8.57 -20.26
C ASP A 29 30.45 9.08 -18.84
N HIS A 30 31.05 8.37 -17.87
CA HIS A 30 31.00 8.75 -16.45
C HIS A 30 31.57 10.14 -16.18
N SER A 31 32.58 10.59 -16.97
CA SER A 31 33.14 11.93 -16.93
C SER A 31 32.10 12.99 -17.32
N THR A 32 31.26 12.67 -18.29
CA THR A 32 30.15 13.52 -18.74
C THR A 32 29.09 13.63 -17.66
N VAL A 33 28.71 12.51 -17.03
CA VAL A 33 27.77 12.50 -15.88
C VAL A 33 28.30 13.39 -14.75
N SER A 34 29.56 13.16 -14.32
CA SER A 34 30.18 13.95 -13.25
C SER A 34 30.22 15.45 -13.55
N ARG A 35 30.58 15.81 -14.79
CA ARG A 35 30.62 17.22 -15.23
C ARG A 35 29.24 17.87 -15.24
N ARG A 36 28.20 17.12 -15.68
CA ARG A 36 26.83 17.64 -15.71
C ARG A 36 26.27 17.81 -14.32
N ILE A 37 26.48 16.87 -13.41
CA ILE A 37 26.08 17.02 -12.00
C ILE A 37 26.74 18.25 -11.37
N ARG A 38 28.06 18.44 -11.54
CA ARG A 38 28.76 19.62 -11.01
C ARG A 38 28.19 20.92 -11.55
N ARG A 39 27.93 20.97 -12.86
CA ARG A 39 27.30 22.14 -13.48
C ARG A 39 25.94 22.41 -12.92
N PHE A 40 25.11 21.38 -12.75
CA PHE A 40 23.77 21.48 -12.20
C PHE A 40 23.79 21.98 -10.75
N GLU A 41 24.68 21.45 -9.89
CA GLU A 41 24.93 21.93 -8.53
C GLU A 41 25.36 23.42 -8.53
N THR A 42 26.20 23.82 -9.47
CA THR A 42 26.65 25.22 -9.62
C THR A 42 25.49 26.14 -10.05
N GLU A 43 24.67 25.73 -11.00
CA GLU A 43 23.50 26.51 -11.46
C GLU A 43 22.46 26.67 -10.33
N LEU A 44 22.31 25.68 -9.45
CA LEU A 44 21.43 25.73 -8.28
C LEU A 44 22.09 26.42 -7.06
N ASN A 45 23.38 26.71 -7.14
CA ASN A 45 24.16 27.18 -6.01
C ASN A 45 23.99 26.30 -4.75
N THR A 46 23.88 24.98 -4.95
CA THR A 46 23.57 24.02 -3.91
C THR A 46 24.19 22.66 -4.24
N GLN A 47 24.84 22.03 -3.26
CA GLN A 47 25.31 20.65 -3.43
C GLN A 47 24.14 19.67 -3.26
N LEU A 48 23.97 18.79 -4.24
CA LEU A 48 22.94 17.74 -4.24
C LEU A 48 23.49 16.40 -3.78
N PHE A 49 24.81 16.21 -3.90
CA PHE A 49 25.49 14.98 -3.51
C PHE A 49 26.72 15.23 -2.63
N GLU A 50 26.85 14.43 -1.60
CA GLU A 50 28.10 14.20 -0.88
C GLU A 50 28.91 13.16 -1.64
N ARG A 51 30.22 13.45 -1.86
CA ARG A 51 31.13 12.55 -2.58
C ARG A 51 32.00 11.83 -1.57
N SER A 52 32.00 10.52 -1.63
CA SER A 52 32.87 9.68 -0.80
C SER A 52 33.60 8.65 -1.65
N THR A 53 34.54 7.95 -1.04
CA THR A 53 35.20 6.79 -1.66
C THR A 53 34.23 5.63 -1.96
N HIS A 54 33.04 5.66 -1.36
CA HIS A 54 31.98 4.66 -1.55
C HIS A 54 30.93 5.05 -2.58
N GLY A 55 31.00 6.27 -3.14
CA GLY A 55 30.06 6.74 -4.17
C GLY A 55 29.45 8.11 -3.88
N TYR A 56 28.29 8.35 -4.44
CA TYR A 56 27.50 9.57 -4.32
C TYR A 56 26.32 9.33 -3.37
N LYS A 57 26.25 10.12 -2.29
CA LYS A 57 25.12 10.10 -1.34
C LYS A 57 24.38 11.42 -1.45
N LEU A 58 23.05 11.40 -1.42
CA LEU A 58 22.23 12.61 -1.43
C LEU A 58 22.48 13.47 -0.20
N THR A 59 22.55 14.79 -0.39
CA THR A 59 22.40 15.79 0.67
C THR A 59 20.91 15.98 1.00
N ALA A 60 20.60 16.72 2.08
CA ALA A 60 19.22 17.09 2.38
C ALA A 60 18.54 17.85 1.21
N ALA A 61 19.28 18.70 0.51
CA ALA A 61 18.79 19.37 -0.70
C ALA A 61 18.60 18.40 -1.88
N GLY A 62 19.49 17.40 -2.01
CA GLY A 62 19.36 16.33 -2.98
C GLY A 62 18.10 15.47 -2.71
N GLU A 63 17.83 15.12 -1.47
CA GLU A 63 16.62 14.39 -1.09
C GLU A 63 15.35 15.17 -1.42
N GLN A 64 15.33 16.48 -1.16
CA GLN A 64 14.21 17.33 -1.54
C GLN A 64 14.02 17.37 -3.06
N LEU A 65 15.11 17.58 -3.82
CA LEU A 65 15.04 17.60 -5.29
C LEU A 65 14.61 16.25 -5.85
N LEU A 66 15.00 15.13 -5.24
CA LEU A 66 14.63 13.78 -5.68
C LEU A 66 13.12 13.61 -5.77
N LEU A 67 12.38 14.07 -4.76
CA LEU A 67 10.92 13.99 -4.74
C LEU A 67 10.28 14.68 -5.96
N PHE A 68 10.74 15.90 -6.27
CA PHE A 68 10.25 16.66 -7.43
C PHE A 68 10.71 16.06 -8.76
N ALA A 69 11.96 15.62 -8.83
CA ALA A 69 12.53 15.03 -10.04
C ALA A 69 11.84 13.72 -10.42
N GLU A 70 11.51 12.87 -9.46
CA GLU A 70 10.73 11.66 -9.69
C GLU A 70 9.31 11.96 -10.20
N GLU A 71 8.68 13.01 -9.68
CA GLU A 71 7.37 13.43 -10.15
C GLU A 71 7.45 13.96 -11.60
N MET A 72 8.43 14.81 -11.91
CA MET A 72 8.63 15.27 -13.28
C MET A 72 8.85 14.12 -14.25
N ALA A 73 9.65 13.11 -13.88
CA ALA A 73 9.86 11.92 -14.70
C ALA A 73 8.55 11.16 -14.96
N ARG A 74 7.72 11.00 -13.94
CA ARG A 74 6.40 10.36 -14.08
C ARG A 74 5.49 11.15 -15.03
N GLN A 75 5.46 12.48 -14.93
CA GLN A 75 4.65 13.34 -15.79
C GLN A 75 5.10 13.30 -17.26
N VAL A 76 6.39 13.31 -17.51
CA VAL A 76 6.94 13.19 -18.88
C VAL A 76 6.58 11.83 -19.49
N THR A 77 6.72 10.75 -18.73
CA THR A 77 6.30 9.41 -19.16
C THR A 77 4.80 9.39 -19.48
N GLY A 78 3.98 9.96 -18.59
CA GLY A 78 2.53 10.03 -18.77
C GLY A 78 2.12 10.86 -20.00
N ALA A 79 2.81 11.98 -20.26
CA ALA A 79 2.56 12.78 -21.46
C ALA A 79 2.89 11.99 -22.74
N SER A 80 4.00 11.25 -22.75
CA SER A 80 4.38 10.39 -23.88
C SER A 80 3.35 9.28 -24.11
N GLU A 81 2.85 8.66 -23.05
CA GLU A 81 1.81 7.64 -23.12
C GLU A 81 0.48 8.19 -23.65
N SER A 82 0.10 9.42 -23.25
CA SER A 82 -1.16 10.04 -23.67
C SER A 82 -1.18 10.41 -25.17
N ILE A 83 -0.01 10.64 -25.76
CA ILE A 83 0.13 11.03 -27.18
C ILE A 83 0.22 9.79 -28.08
N SER A 84 0.67 8.65 -27.56
CA SER A 84 0.95 7.42 -28.34
C SER A 84 -0.27 6.51 -28.56
N ASP A 85 -1.44 7.03 -28.74
CA ASP A 85 -2.77 6.39 -28.60
C ASP A 85 -3.13 5.24 -29.58
N GLN A 86 -2.22 4.67 -30.36
CA GLN A 86 -2.60 3.66 -31.38
C GLN A 86 -1.92 2.28 -31.31
N ASN A 87 -0.93 2.03 -30.40
CA ASN A 87 -0.35 0.67 -30.23
C ASN A 87 0.24 0.51 -28.82
N LEU A 88 -0.58 0.61 -27.79
CA LEU A 88 -0.13 0.74 -26.41
C LEU A 88 0.31 -0.59 -25.81
N GLN A 89 1.59 -0.87 -25.85
CA GLN A 89 2.23 -1.64 -24.79
C GLN A 89 2.20 -0.80 -23.51
N VAL A 90 1.36 -1.21 -22.55
CA VAL A 90 1.28 -0.56 -21.24
C VAL A 90 2.56 -0.86 -20.49
N SER A 91 3.44 0.13 -20.35
CA SER A 91 4.78 -0.02 -19.80
C SER A 91 5.07 1.03 -18.70
N GLY A 92 6.25 0.94 -18.09
CA GLY A 92 6.72 1.87 -17.08
C GLY A 92 6.48 1.39 -15.66
N GLN A 93 6.39 2.33 -14.71
CA GLN A 93 6.31 2.05 -13.29
C GLN A 93 5.00 2.57 -12.70
N ILE A 94 4.40 1.80 -11.81
CA ILE A 94 3.26 2.22 -11.00
C ILE A 94 3.52 1.90 -9.54
N ARG A 95 3.36 2.89 -8.66
CA ARG A 95 3.55 2.77 -7.22
C ARG A 95 2.20 2.73 -6.53
N VAL A 96 1.95 1.65 -5.78
CA VAL A 96 0.68 1.40 -5.07
C VAL A 96 0.92 1.41 -3.58
N GLY A 97 0.28 2.32 -2.88
CA GLY A 97 0.28 2.38 -1.42
C GLY A 97 -0.91 1.64 -0.83
N VAL A 98 -0.70 0.83 0.21
CA VAL A 98 -1.77 0.06 0.86
C VAL A 98 -1.42 -0.23 2.32
N THR A 99 -2.43 -0.51 3.16
CA THR A 99 -2.19 -1.04 4.50
C THR A 99 -1.61 -2.45 4.44
N GLU A 100 -0.70 -2.74 5.36
CA GLU A 100 0.14 -3.94 5.35
C GLU A 100 -0.64 -5.26 5.16
N GLY A 101 -1.63 -5.54 6.01
CA GLY A 101 -2.38 -6.78 5.94
C GLY A 101 -3.18 -6.95 4.65
N PHE A 102 -3.88 -5.90 4.20
CA PHE A 102 -4.64 -5.94 2.95
C PHE A 102 -3.72 -6.04 1.74
N GLY A 103 -2.58 -5.35 1.79
CA GLY A 103 -1.52 -5.43 0.78
C GLY A 103 -1.01 -6.86 0.61
N ALA A 104 -0.60 -7.49 1.70
CA ALA A 104 -0.02 -8.82 1.68
C ALA A 104 -1.01 -9.92 1.25
N TYR A 105 -2.21 -9.92 1.84
CA TYR A 105 -3.15 -11.04 1.71
C TYR A 105 -4.12 -10.92 0.53
N VAL A 106 -4.41 -9.70 0.06
CA VAL A 106 -5.45 -9.47 -0.96
C VAL A 106 -4.86 -8.81 -2.21
N ILE A 107 -4.14 -7.71 -2.04
CA ILE A 107 -3.70 -6.90 -3.19
C ILE A 107 -2.54 -7.55 -3.92
N THR A 108 -1.57 -8.14 -3.22
CA THR A 108 -0.39 -8.76 -3.86
C THR A 108 -0.76 -9.84 -4.88
N PRO A 109 -1.62 -10.84 -4.60
CA PRO A 109 -2.05 -11.80 -5.61
C PRO A 109 -2.74 -11.14 -6.81
N MET A 110 -3.54 -10.10 -6.59
CA MET A 110 -4.21 -9.36 -7.66
C MET A 110 -3.20 -8.59 -8.53
N LEU A 111 -2.20 -7.95 -7.90
CA LEU A 111 -1.14 -7.24 -8.63
C LEU A 111 -0.28 -8.20 -9.45
N SER A 112 -0.01 -9.41 -8.94
CA SER A 112 0.70 -10.46 -9.69
C SER A 112 -0.07 -10.86 -10.95
N ALA A 113 -1.39 -11.06 -10.85
CA ALA A 113 -2.22 -11.36 -12.02
C ALA A 113 -2.28 -10.17 -13.01
N PHE A 114 -2.32 -8.94 -12.52
CA PHE A 114 -2.27 -7.74 -13.35
C PHE A 114 -0.94 -7.61 -14.09
N GLN A 115 0.18 -7.84 -13.40
CA GLN A 115 1.53 -7.78 -13.99
C GLN A 115 1.75 -8.84 -15.07
N GLN A 116 1.23 -10.07 -14.88
CA GLN A 116 1.27 -11.10 -15.93
C GLN A 116 0.59 -10.66 -17.23
N ARG A 117 -0.44 -9.83 -17.12
CA ARG A 117 -1.15 -9.28 -18.28
C ARG A 117 -0.44 -8.09 -18.92
N TYR A 118 0.34 -7.34 -18.13
CA TYR A 118 1.10 -6.18 -18.57
C TYR A 118 2.57 -6.35 -18.16
N PRO A 119 3.34 -7.24 -18.82
CA PRO A 119 4.68 -7.65 -18.38
C PRO A 119 5.71 -6.52 -18.41
N GLU A 120 5.47 -5.48 -19.23
CA GLU A 120 6.33 -4.29 -19.32
C GLU A 120 6.09 -3.28 -18.16
N LEU A 121 5.12 -3.56 -17.27
CA LEU A 121 4.90 -2.75 -16.08
C LEU A 121 5.73 -3.25 -14.91
N THR A 122 6.42 -2.33 -14.24
CA THR A 122 6.98 -2.54 -12.90
C THR A 122 5.99 -2.02 -11.86
N ILE A 123 5.59 -2.88 -10.92
CA ILE A 123 4.70 -2.51 -9.83
C ILE A 123 5.51 -2.43 -8.53
N GLU A 124 5.50 -1.26 -7.90
CA GLU A 124 6.05 -1.05 -6.56
C GLU A 124 4.90 -1.02 -5.55
N LEU A 125 4.90 -1.98 -4.63
CA LEU A 125 3.88 -2.06 -3.58
C LEU A 125 4.45 -1.55 -2.25
N LEU A 126 3.90 -0.45 -1.74
CA LEU A 126 4.19 0.11 -0.43
C LEU A 126 3.16 -0.42 0.57
N ALA A 127 3.41 -1.61 1.12
CA ALA A 127 2.57 -2.22 2.15
C ALA A 127 3.07 -1.77 3.53
N LEU A 128 2.50 -0.70 4.08
CA LEU A 128 3.01 -0.02 5.26
C LEU A 128 2.02 -0.11 6.43
N PRO A 129 2.52 -0.22 7.68
CA PRO A 129 1.71 -0.12 8.89
C PRO A 129 1.36 1.34 9.25
N ARG A 130 1.20 2.19 8.24
CA ARG A 130 0.81 3.61 8.33
C ARG A 130 0.05 4.05 7.09
N ALA A 131 -0.60 5.20 7.17
CA ALA A 131 -1.21 5.81 5.99
C ALA A 131 -0.14 6.23 4.96
N VAL A 132 -0.40 5.93 3.68
CA VAL A 132 0.43 6.40 2.56
C VAL A 132 -0.02 7.80 2.17
N ASN A 133 0.93 8.71 2.00
CA ASN A 133 0.63 10.10 1.69
C ASN A 133 0.69 10.38 0.18
N LEU A 134 -0.47 10.36 -0.48
CA LEU A 134 -0.59 10.69 -1.89
C LEU A 134 -0.20 12.15 -2.21
N SER A 135 -0.44 13.09 -1.29
CA SER A 135 -0.10 14.50 -1.49
C SER A 135 1.42 14.73 -1.52
N ARG A 136 2.20 13.86 -0.91
CA ARG A 136 3.67 13.86 -0.96
C ARG A 136 4.23 12.98 -2.07
N HIS A 137 3.40 12.55 -3.01
CA HIS A 137 3.79 11.71 -4.14
C HIS A 137 4.44 10.36 -3.75
N GLU A 138 4.11 9.84 -2.56
CA GLU A 138 4.61 8.54 -2.12
C GLU A 138 4.08 7.40 -3.00
N ALA A 139 2.88 7.55 -3.58
CA ALA A 139 2.27 6.56 -4.48
C ALA A 139 1.43 7.21 -5.59
N ASP A 140 1.22 6.50 -6.70
CA ASP A 140 0.34 6.89 -7.79
C ASP A 140 -1.12 6.52 -7.50
N LEU A 141 -1.31 5.43 -6.76
CA LEU A 141 -2.60 4.92 -6.30
C LEU A 141 -2.47 4.48 -4.84
N ALA A 142 -3.44 4.79 -4.01
CA ALA A 142 -3.47 4.31 -2.62
C ALA A 142 -4.78 3.61 -2.29
N ILE A 143 -4.68 2.61 -1.42
CA ILE A 143 -5.81 1.92 -0.79
C ILE A 143 -5.72 2.17 0.72
N THR A 144 -6.71 2.87 1.25
CA THR A 144 -6.71 3.40 2.62
C THR A 144 -7.92 2.94 3.41
N ILE A 145 -7.82 2.91 4.74
CA ILE A 145 -8.95 2.63 5.64
C ILE A 145 -9.78 3.88 5.91
N ASP A 146 -9.16 5.07 5.87
CA ASP A 146 -9.87 6.33 5.95
C ASP A 146 -10.16 6.87 4.55
N ARG A 147 -11.33 7.49 4.39
CA ARG A 147 -11.67 8.19 3.15
C ARG A 147 -10.80 9.44 3.00
N PRO A 148 -9.93 9.54 1.98
CA PRO A 148 -9.19 10.76 1.71
C PRO A 148 -10.14 11.94 1.45
N ARG A 149 -9.81 13.13 2.00
CA ARG A 149 -10.66 14.33 1.92
C ARG A 149 -10.07 15.44 1.05
N ASN A 150 -8.92 15.21 0.43
CA ASN A 150 -8.25 16.22 -0.39
C ASN A 150 -9.03 16.45 -1.70
N ALA A 151 -9.21 17.70 -2.08
CA ALA A 151 -10.04 18.10 -3.23
C ALA A 151 -9.42 17.69 -4.59
N ASP A 152 -8.11 17.50 -4.65
CA ASP A 152 -7.35 17.11 -5.84
C ASP A 152 -7.33 15.59 -6.11
N MET A 153 -8.06 14.82 -5.26
CA MET A 153 -8.08 13.37 -5.36
C MET A 153 -9.38 12.83 -5.94
N VAL A 154 -9.26 11.84 -6.82
CA VAL A 154 -10.35 10.96 -7.21
C VAL A 154 -10.41 9.82 -6.20
N VAL A 155 -11.53 9.72 -5.48
CA VAL A 155 -11.74 8.74 -4.40
C VAL A 155 -12.97 7.90 -4.71
N SER A 156 -12.85 6.59 -4.53
CA SER A 156 -13.98 5.66 -4.62
C SER A 156 -13.92 4.66 -3.47
N ARG A 157 -15.08 4.25 -2.99
CA ARG A 157 -15.17 3.09 -2.10
C ARG A 157 -14.70 1.85 -2.88
N LEU A 158 -13.82 1.08 -2.26
CA LEU A 158 -13.29 -0.14 -2.86
C LEU A 158 -14.08 -1.36 -2.38
N CYS A 159 -14.17 -1.55 -1.07
CA CYS A 159 -14.93 -2.66 -0.48
C CYS A 159 -15.18 -2.44 1.03
N SER A 160 -16.11 -3.24 1.57
CA SER A 160 -16.18 -3.52 3.01
C SER A 160 -15.35 -4.75 3.35
N TYR A 161 -14.93 -4.86 4.60
CA TYR A 161 -14.34 -6.06 5.19
C TYR A 161 -14.75 -6.18 6.64
N ARG A 162 -14.74 -7.41 7.16
CA ARG A 162 -15.05 -7.71 8.56
C ARG A 162 -13.79 -8.00 9.36
N LEU A 163 -13.88 -7.70 10.64
CA LEU A 163 -12.90 -8.09 11.65
C LEU A 163 -13.65 -8.75 12.80
N ASN A 164 -13.10 -9.85 13.28
CA ASN A 164 -13.59 -10.56 14.44
C ASN A 164 -12.48 -10.75 15.47
N LEU A 165 -12.85 -11.06 16.70
CA LEU A 165 -11.91 -11.47 17.73
C LEU A 165 -11.56 -12.95 17.54
N TYR A 166 -10.26 -13.27 17.54
CA TYR A 166 -9.76 -14.62 17.34
C TYR A 166 -8.85 -15.06 18.47
N GLY A 167 -8.89 -16.37 18.77
CA GLY A 167 -7.93 -17.07 19.59
C GLY A 167 -7.41 -18.31 18.89
N GLU A 168 -6.20 -18.75 19.23
CA GLU A 168 -5.62 -20.00 18.74
C GLU A 168 -6.18 -21.19 19.52
N ASP A 169 -6.40 -22.35 18.86
CA ASP A 169 -7.00 -23.56 19.41
C ASP A 169 -6.37 -24.01 20.73
N GLY A 170 -5.05 -24.06 20.83
CA GLY A 170 -4.36 -24.50 22.05
C GLY A 170 -4.43 -23.46 23.17
N TYR A 171 -4.48 -22.16 22.85
CA TYR A 171 -4.72 -21.11 23.83
C TYR A 171 -6.15 -21.24 24.43
N LEU A 172 -7.15 -21.41 23.58
CA LEU A 172 -8.54 -21.56 23.98
C LEU A 172 -8.75 -22.86 24.76
N ALA A 173 -8.06 -23.94 24.40
CA ALA A 173 -8.14 -25.21 25.17
C ALA A 173 -7.60 -25.05 26.59
N ARG A 174 -6.59 -24.21 26.82
CA ARG A 174 -6.01 -23.96 28.15
C ARG A 174 -6.79 -22.97 29.00
N LYS A 175 -7.29 -21.91 28.39
CA LYS A 175 -7.90 -20.74 29.07
C LYS A 175 -9.43 -20.79 29.09
N GLY A 176 -10.05 -21.58 28.20
CA GLY A 176 -11.44 -21.47 27.82
C GLY A 176 -11.69 -20.37 26.80
N ALA A 177 -12.91 -20.29 26.29
CA ALA A 177 -13.37 -19.18 25.46
C ALA A 177 -14.17 -18.18 26.30
N PRO A 178 -14.11 -16.86 26.04
CA PRO A 178 -14.97 -15.91 26.74
C PRO A 178 -16.42 -16.03 26.26
N ASP A 179 -17.38 -16.03 27.20
CA ASP A 179 -18.82 -16.10 26.91
C ASP A 179 -19.42 -14.72 26.61
N ASN A 180 -18.77 -13.62 27.07
CA ASN A 180 -19.20 -12.25 26.89
C ASN A 180 -18.00 -11.26 26.95
N ILE A 181 -18.22 -10.00 26.57
CA ILE A 181 -17.19 -8.97 26.55
C ILE A 181 -16.57 -8.71 27.94
N ALA A 182 -17.34 -8.80 29.01
CA ALA A 182 -16.86 -8.54 30.38
C ALA A 182 -15.77 -9.55 30.81
N GLU A 183 -15.84 -10.78 30.32
CA GLU A 183 -14.85 -11.82 30.61
C GLU A 183 -13.48 -11.57 29.92
N LEU A 184 -13.41 -10.69 28.94
CA LEU A 184 -12.13 -10.35 28.29
C LEU A 184 -11.07 -9.82 29.26
N SER A 185 -11.49 -9.32 30.43
CA SER A 185 -10.57 -8.94 31.52
C SER A 185 -9.70 -10.09 32.04
N ARG A 186 -10.14 -11.34 31.82
CA ARG A 186 -9.44 -12.57 32.25
C ARG A 186 -8.47 -13.10 31.20
N PHE A 187 -8.48 -12.53 30.00
CA PHE A 187 -7.68 -12.97 28.86
C PHE A 187 -6.57 -11.97 28.55
N GLU A 188 -5.48 -12.47 28.02
CA GLU A 188 -4.47 -11.65 27.41
C GLU A 188 -4.95 -11.19 26.02
N LEU A 189 -4.69 -9.93 25.68
CA LEU A 189 -5.03 -9.36 24.36
C LEU A 189 -3.77 -9.10 23.55
N VAL A 190 -3.93 -9.15 22.25
CA VAL A 190 -2.96 -8.69 21.24
C VAL A 190 -3.59 -7.50 20.52
N GLY A 191 -2.88 -6.39 20.38
CA GLY A 191 -3.44 -5.18 19.80
C GLY A 191 -2.41 -4.21 19.23
N TYR A 192 -2.86 -3.01 18.90
CA TYR A 192 -2.00 -1.94 18.41
C TYR A 192 -1.25 -1.22 19.54
N VAL A 193 -0.14 -0.57 19.16
CA VAL A 193 0.58 0.37 20.03
C VAL A 193 -0.16 1.70 20.02
N ASP A 194 -0.72 2.12 21.16
CA ASP A 194 -1.72 3.20 21.24
C ASP A 194 -1.25 4.53 20.64
N ASP A 195 -0.02 4.96 20.95
CA ASP A 195 0.55 6.24 20.50
C ASP A 195 1.03 6.24 19.04
N LEU A 196 1.00 5.07 18.38
CA LEU A 196 1.39 4.88 16.98
C LEU A 196 0.21 4.51 16.08
N ILE A 197 -1.02 4.56 16.59
CA ILE A 197 -2.23 4.34 15.81
C ILE A 197 -2.41 5.51 14.83
N PHE A 198 -2.44 5.20 13.53
CA PHE A 198 -2.57 6.20 12.47
C PHE A 198 -4.02 6.49 12.03
N SER A 199 -5.00 5.77 12.57
CA SER A 199 -6.43 5.92 12.30
C SER A 199 -7.27 5.40 13.45
N ASP A 200 -8.31 6.14 13.83
CA ASP A 200 -9.30 5.70 14.83
C ASP A 200 -10.03 4.41 14.42
N GLN A 201 -10.01 4.07 13.12
CA GLN A 201 -10.55 2.81 12.61
C GLN A 201 -9.85 1.56 13.16
N LEU A 202 -8.64 1.72 13.72
CA LEU A 202 -7.84 0.64 14.32
C LEU A 202 -8.09 0.46 15.83
N CYS A 203 -8.85 1.36 16.46
CA CYS A 203 -9.29 1.23 17.87
C CYS A 203 -10.51 0.31 17.93
N TYR A 204 -10.32 -0.95 18.22
CA TYR A 204 -11.38 -1.95 18.15
C TYR A 204 -12.08 -2.20 19.50
N LEU A 205 -11.34 -2.69 20.51
CA LEU A 205 -11.89 -3.16 21.78
C LEU A 205 -11.71 -2.17 22.91
N GLU A 206 -10.70 -1.34 22.86
CA GLU A 206 -10.29 -0.44 23.94
C GLU A 206 -11.44 0.47 24.43
N PRO A 207 -12.27 1.07 23.57
CA PRO A 207 -13.38 1.90 24.01
C PRO A 207 -14.43 1.09 24.81
N ALA A 208 -14.77 -0.14 24.37
CA ALA A 208 -15.73 -0.99 25.03
C ALA A 208 -15.21 -1.48 26.39
N LEU A 209 -13.93 -1.88 26.46
CA LEU A 209 -13.29 -2.33 27.70
C LEU A 209 -13.11 -1.19 28.71
N LYS A 210 -12.81 0.02 28.25
CA LYS A 210 -12.79 1.22 29.12
C LYS A 210 -14.16 1.54 29.71
N ALA A 211 -15.23 1.40 28.90
CA ALA A 211 -16.60 1.62 29.37
C ALA A 211 -17.03 0.63 30.46
N LEU A 212 -16.46 -0.59 30.47
CA LEU A 212 -16.69 -1.60 31.49
C LEU A 212 -15.85 -1.37 32.77
N GLY A 213 -15.03 -0.30 32.84
CA GLY A 213 -14.19 0.02 33.98
C GLY A 213 -13.00 -0.94 34.22
N THR A 214 -12.79 -1.89 33.30
CA THR A 214 -11.73 -2.89 33.40
C THR A 214 -10.65 -2.59 32.37
N PRO A 215 -9.40 -2.26 32.80
CA PRO A 215 -8.32 -2.03 31.85
C PRO A 215 -7.96 -3.32 31.12
N PRO A 216 -7.80 -3.28 29.77
CA PRO A 216 -7.40 -4.45 29.01
C PRO A 216 -5.97 -4.86 29.38
N ARG A 217 -5.75 -6.19 29.48
CA ARG A 217 -4.40 -6.75 29.69
C ARG A 217 -3.81 -7.15 28.34
N PHE A 218 -2.85 -6.40 27.84
CA PHE A 218 -2.15 -6.74 26.60
C PHE A 218 -0.90 -7.58 26.90
N ALA A 219 -0.80 -8.75 26.25
CA ALA A 219 0.42 -9.56 26.22
C ALA A 219 1.41 -9.05 25.18
N LEU A 220 0.90 -8.53 24.06
CA LEU A 220 1.71 -7.97 22.97
C LEU A 220 0.95 -6.84 22.28
N ARG A 221 1.70 -5.80 21.92
CA ARG A 221 1.24 -4.70 21.07
C ARG A 221 2.19 -4.51 19.90
N SER A 222 1.66 -4.29 18.70
CA SER A 222 2.45 -4.07 17.49
C SER A 222 1.75 -3.10 16.55
N THR A 223 2.51 -2.31 15.80
CA THR A 223 2.00 -1.49 14.69
C THR A 223 1.64 -2.33 13.48
N SER A 224 2.15 -3.56 13.37
CA SER A 224 1.96 -4.50 12.28
C SER A 224 0.84 -5.49 12.60
N VAL A 225 -0.20 -5.50 11.75
CA VAL A 225 -1.30 -6.48 11.88
C VAL A 225 -0.84 -7.91 11.56
N ILE A 226 0.19 -8.08 10.74
CA ILE A 226 0.80 -9.39 10.46
C ILE A 226 1.50 -9.91 11.71
N THR A 227 2.24 -9.06 12.43
CA THR A 227 2.83 -9.42 13.72
C THR A 227 1.75 -9.78 14.75
N GLN A 228 0.64 -9.05 14.79
CA GLN A 228 -0.49 -9.38 15.68
C GLN A 228 -1.08 -10.76 15.34
N LEU A 229 -1.29 -11.07 14.05
CA LEU A 229 -1.73 -12.40 13.60
C LEU A 229 -0.79 -13.51 14.13
N HIS A 230 0.51 -13.35 13.92
CA HIS A 230 1.50 -14.34 14.39
C HIS A 230 1.54 -14.46 15.90
N ALA A 231 1.33 -13.39 16.66
CA ALA A 231 1.25 -13.43 18.12
C ALA A 231 0.02 -14.22 18.58
N VAL A 232 -1.14 -14.04 17.93
CA VAL A 232 -2.34 -14.83 18.23
C VAL A 232 -2.11 -16.30 17.89
N LEU A 233 -1.52 -16.62 16.74
CA LEU A 233 -1.17 -17.99 16.32
C LEU A 233 -0.15 -18.67 17.24
N ALA A 234 0.71 -17.89 17.90
CA ALA A 234 1.65 -18.37 18.91
C ALA A 234 0.98 -18.58 20.29
N GLY A 235 -0.32 -18.29 20.43
CA GLY A 235 -1.05 -18.43 21.68
C GLY A 235 -0.75 -17.36 22.72
N SER A 236 -0.32 -16.16 22.29
CA SER A 236 -0.05 -15.03 23.20
C SER A 236 -1.32 -14.42 23.79
N GLY A 237 -2.49 -14.61 23.16
CA GLY A 237 -3.75 -14.06 23.61
C GLY A 237 -4.78 -13.96 22.47
N LEU A 238 -5.87 -13.22 22.74
CA LEU A 238 -6.92 -12.94 21.78
C LEU A 238 -6.58 -11.67 21.01
N GLY A 239 -6.88 -11.64 19.70
CA GLY A 239 -6.64 -10.45 18.85
C GLY A 239 -7.77 -10.21 17.86
N VAL A 240 -8.07 -8.92 17.60
CA VAL A 240 -9.00 -8.55 16.52
C VAL A 240 -8.27 -8.56 15.20
N LEU A 241 -8.67 -9.46 14.31
CA LEU A 241 -8.01 -9.68 13.02
C LEU A 241 -9.02 -9.57 11.87
N PRO A 242 -8.58 -9.07 10.70
CA PRO A 242 -9.39 -9.12 9.48
C PRO A 242 -9.73 -10.57 9.10
N VAL A 243 -10.99 -10.81 8.75
CA VAL A 243 -11.47 -12.14 8.34
C VAL A 243 -10.67 -12.71 7.17
N PHE A 244 -10.32 -11.87 6.19
CA PHE A 244 -9.53 -12.30 5.01
C PHE A 244 -8.12 -12.80 5.36
N MET A 245 -7.59 -12.46 6.54
CA MET A 245 -6.32 -12.99 7.05
C MET A 245 -6.58 -14.25 7.88
N ALA A 246 -7.49 -14.14 8.87
CA ALA A 246 -7.73 -15.21 9.82
C ALA A 246 -8.34 -16.47 9.16
N ALA A 247 -9.13 -16.31 8.10
CA ALA A 247 -9.73 -17.44 7.36
C ALA A 247 -8.69 -18.33 6.66
N GLN A 248 -7.45 -17.87 6.47
CA GLN A 248 -6.35 -18.68 5.91
C GLN A 248 -5.61 -19.50 6.97
N GLU A 249 -5.96 -19.30 8.25
CA GLU A 249 -5.29 -19.93 9.38
C GLU A 249 -6.22 -20.92 10.09
N PRO A 250 -6.11 -22.22 9.81
CA PRO A 250 -7.06 -23.22 10.31
C PRO A 250 -7.02 -23.42 11.84
N ARG A 251 -6.00 -22.93 12.52
CA ARG A 251 -5.87 -22.96 13.98
C ARG A 251 -6.56 -21.80 14.69
N LEU A 252 -7.05 -20.81 13.96
CA LEU A 252 -7.74 -19.68 14.56
C LEU A 252 -9.24 -19.96 14.69
N ARG A 253 -9.78 -19.65 15.86
CA ARG A 253 -11.22 -19.72 16.15
C ARG A 253 -11.74 -18.33 16.46
N PRO A 254 -12.82 -17.90 15.80
CA PRO A 254 -13.49 -16.69 16.18
C PRO A 254 -14.22 -16.89 17.52
N VAL A 255 -14.12 -15.89 18.40
CA VAL A 255 -14.81 -15.85 19.69
C VAL A 255 -15.66 -14.59 19.79
N LEU A 256 -16.75 -14.65 20.55
CA LEU A 256 -17.70 -13.54 20.73
C LEU A 256 -18.25 -12.95 19.40
N ASN A 257 -18.49 -13.78 18.40
CA ASN A 257 -18.92 -13.32 17.05
C ASN A 257 -20.25 -12.57 17.06
N ARG A 258 -21.09 -12.77 18.11
CA ARG A 258 -22.36 -12.06 18.25
C ARG A 258 -22.20 -10.68 18.86
N ASP A 259 -21.14 -10.50 19.64
CA ASP A 259 -20.87 -9.26 20.39
C ASP A 259 -19.82 -8.39 19.70
N ILE A 260 -18.91 -9.01 18.95
CA ILE A 260 -17.80 -8.35 18.27
C ILE A 260 -17.83 -8.73 16.79
N ASP A 261 -18.57 -7.93 16.01
CA ASP A 261 -18.61 -7.97 14.54
C ASP A 261 -18.35 -6.58 14.01
N ILE A 262 -17.09 -6.31 13.65
CA ILE A 262 -16.63 -4.99 13.23
C ILE A 262 -16.58 -4.94 11.72
N CYS A 263 -17.37 -4.05 11.12
CA CYS A 263 -17.31 -3.78 9.69
C CYS A 263 -16.54 -2.48 9.43
N ARG A 264 -15.63 -2.49 8.46
CA ARG A 264 -14.82 -1.36 8.01
C ARG A 264 -14.79 -1.30 6.49
N GLU A 265 -14.27 -0.21 5.95
CA GLU A 265 -14.19 0.02 4.51
C GLU A 265 -12.76 0.28 4.06
N PHE A 266 -12.45 -0.19 2.86
CA PHE A 266 -11.29 0.28 2.11
C PHE A 266 -11.73 1.27 1.02
N TRP A 267 -10.91 2.30 0.86
CA TRP A 267 -11.08 3.34 -0.14
C TRP A 267 -9.90 3.28 -1.10
N ILE A 268 -10.17 3.41 -2.40
CA ILE A 268 -9.15 3.55 -3.43
C ILE A 268 -9.10 5.02 -3.85
N ALA A 269 -7.90 5.58 -3.93
CA ALA A 269 -7.67 6.98 -4.26
C ALA A 269 -6.45 7.15 -5.15
N ALA A 270 -6.52 8.15 -6.03
CA ALA A 270 -5.39 8.64 -6.81
C ALA A 270 -5.57 10.14 -7.04
N ARG A 271 -4.50 10.88 -7.28
CA ARG A 271 -4.63 12.28 -7.73
C ARG A 271 -5.29 12.31 -9.10
N ALA A 272 -6.08 13.37 -9.35
CA ALA A 272 -6.84 13.51 -10.60
C ALA A 272 -5.95 13.36 -11.84
N GLU A 273 -4.76 13.95 -11.82
CA GLU A 273 -3.75 13.84 -12.89
C GLU A 273 -3.26 12.40 -13.08
N GLN A 274 -2.87 11.72 -11.99
CA GLN A 274 -2.40 10.34 -12.04
C GLN A 274 -3.49 9.38 -12.52
N ARG A 275 -4.74 9.64 -12.16
CA ARG A 275 -5.90 8.84 -12.56
C ARG A 275 -6.14 8.85 -14.08
N GLN A 276 -5.63 9.85 -14.81
CA GLN A 276 -5.70 9.94 -16.27
C GLN A 276 -4.69 9.03 -16.97
N LEU A 277 -3.57 8.70 -16.33
CA LEU A 277 -2.55 7.80 -16.89
C LEU A 277 -3.16 6.43 -17.16
N LEU A 278 -2.94 5.90 -18.36
CA LEU A 278 -3.55 4.63 -18.81
C LEU A 278 -3.26 3.49 -17.85
N ARG A 279 -2.00 3.32 -17.40
CA ARG A 279 -1.60 2.28 -16.45
C ARG A 279 -2.33 2.36 -15.11
N VAL A 280 -2.53 3.60 -14.57
CA VAL A 280 -3.27 3.81 -13.31
C VAL A 280 -4.75 3.52 -13.51
N ARG A 281 -5.32 3.96 -14.63
CA ARG A 281 -6.72 3.71 -15.00
C ARG A 281 -7.03 2.23 -15.14
N LEU A 282 -6.17 1.49 -15.83
CA LEU A 282 -6.31 0.04 -16.01
C LEU A 282 -6.19 -0.72 -14.69
N LEU A 283 -5.17 -0.40 -13.87
CA LEU A 283 -5.01 -1.01 -12.56
C LEU A 283 -6.20 -0.72 -11.64
N TRP A 284 -6.69 0.53 -11.62
CA TRP A 284 -7.88 0.91 -10.85
C TRP A 284 -9.11 0.07 -11.24
N GLN A 285 -9.38 -0.06 -12.54
CA GLN A 285 -10.51 -0.85 -13.03
C GLN A 285 -10.33 -2.33 -12.71
N PHE A 286 -9.13 -2.85 -12.91
CA PHE A 286 -8.79 -4.23 -12.58
C PHE A 286 -9.00 -4.54 -11.10
N LEU A 287 -8.48 -3.70 -10.19
CA LEU A 287 -8.64 -3.90 -8.76
C LEU A 287 -10.11 -3.83 -8.33
N LYS A 288 -10.89 -2.88 -8.84
CA LYS A 288 -12.32 -2.82 -8.53
C LYS A 288 -13.04 -4.09 -8.95
N HIS A 289 -12.81 -4.56 -10.18
CA HIS A 289 -13.43 -5.78 -10.67
C HIS A 289 -12.99 -7.02 -9.89
N ALA A 290 -11.68 -7.18 -9.66
CA ALA A 290 -11.15 -8.30 -8.85
C ALA A 290 -11.73 -8.32 -7.44
N ILE A 291 -11.91 -7.16 -6.85
CA ILE A 291 -12.48 -6.99 -5.51
C ILE A 291 -13.97 -7.34 -5.50
N GLU A 292 -14.73 -6.98 -6.52
CA GLU A 292 -16.16 -7.33 -6.63
C GLU A 292 -16.34 -8.85 -6.71
N LEU A 293 -15.53 -9.54 -7.50
CA LEU A 293 -15.56 -11.01 -7.61
C LEU A 293 -15.29 -11.72 -6.27
N ASN A 294 -14.54 -11.09 -5.37
CA ASN A 294 -14.13 -11.68 -4.09
C ASN A 294 -14.93 -11.15 -2.88
N GLN A 295 -16.05 -10.49 -3.10
CA GLN A 295 -16.83 -9.90 -2.00
C GLN A 295 -17.29 -10.92 -0.94
N PRO A 296 -17.82 -12.12 -1.28
CA PRO A 296 -18.22 -13.10 -0.29
C PRO A 296 -17.06 -13.57 0.59
N TRP A 297 -15.91 -13.88 -0.02
CA TRP A 297 -14.73 -14.33 0.71
C TRP A 297 -14.22 -13.30 1.73
N ARG A 298 -14.24 -11.99 1.40
CA ARG A 298 -13.79 -10.91 2.29
C ARG A 298 -14.73 -10.67 3.48
N LEU A 299 -16.00 -10.93 3.28
CA LEU A 299 -17.02 -10.81 4.33
C LEU A 299 -17.11 -12.05 5.21
N GLY A 300 -16.36 -13.12 4.88
CA GLY A 300 -16.40 -14.38 5.61
C GLY A 300 -17.60 -15.27 5.26
N ASP A 301 -18.34 -14.95 4.19
CA ASP A 301 -19.54 -15.66 3.78
C ASP A 301 -19.25 -16.80 2.79
N GLY A 302 -17.98 -17.04 2.45
CA GLY A 302 -17.59 -18.03 1.47
C GLY A 302 -16.32 -18.78 1.84
N SER A 303 -16.32 -20.10 1.63
CA SER A 303 -15.16 -20.99 1.75
C SER A 303 -14.25 -20.98 0.51
N ALA A 304 -14.65 -20.28 -0.56
CA ALA A 304 -13.88 -20.18 -1.79
C ALA A 304 -12.65 -19.26 -1.58
N GLY A 305 -11.48 -19.73 -2.00
CA GLY A 305 -10.26 -18.92 -2.02
C GLY A 305 -10.35 -17.70 -2.94
N LEU A 306 -9.33 -16.85 -2.91
CA LEU A 306 -9.25 -15.65 -3.73
C LEU A 306 -9.38 -15.99 -5.22
N GLN A 307 -10.37 -15.42 -5.90
CA GLN A 307 -10.58 -15.55 -7.34
C GLN A 307 -9.87 -14.42 -8.07
N LEU A 308 -9.06 -14.75 -9.06
CA LEU A 308 -8.35 -13.77 -9.88
C LEU A 308 -9.04 -13.64 -11.25
N PRO A 309 -9.30 -12.41 -11.75
CA PRO A 309 -9.91 -12.22 -13.05
C PRO A 309 -8.92 -12.61 -14.17
N LEU A 310 -9.19 -13.69 -14.86
CA LEU A 310 -8.38 -14.22 -15.96
C LEU A 310 -8.59 -13.45 -17.28
N SER A 311 -9.71 -12.73 -17.42
CA SER A 311 -10.04 -11.94 -18.62
C SER A 311 -10.16 -10.45 -18.32
N ALA A 312 -9.86 -9.60 -19.33
CA ALA A 312 -10.16 -8.18 -19.23
C ALA A 312 -11.66 -7.96 -19.13
N PRO A 313 -12.13 -6.95 -18.37
CA PRO A 313 -13.42 -6.38 -18.68
C PRO A 313 -13.37 -5.92 -20.16
N ALA A 314 -14.32 -6.38 -20.97
CA ALA A 314 -14.45 -5.95 -22.34
C ALA A 314 -14.48 -4.40 -22.34
N HIS A 315 -13.72 -3.76 -23.22
CA HIS A 315 -13.80 -2.31 -23.41
C HIS A 315 -15.28 -1.98 -23.65
N GLY A 316 -15.89 -1.27 -22.71
CA GLY A 316 -17.25 -0.81 -22.85
C GLY A 316 -17.34 0.01 -24.12
N ARG A 317 -18.09 -0.50 -25.10
CA ARG A 317 -18.57 0.29 -26.21
C ARG A 317 -19.30 1.47 -25.57
N GLN A 318 -18.78 2.67 -25.74
CA GLN A 318 -19.56 3.87 -25.55
C GLN A 318 -20.73 3.76 -26.53
N GLU A 319 -21.90 3.43 -26.01
CA GLU A 319 -23.15 3.69 -26.73
C GLU A 319 -23.26 5.20 -26.90
N THR A 320 -22.90 5.65 -28.09
CA THR A 320 -23.27 6.95 -28.63
C THR A 320 -24.81 6.91 -28.77
N ARG A 321 -25.49 7.46 -27.78
CA ARG A 321 -26.90 7.86 -27.98
C ARG A 321 -26.89 9.25 -28.59
N ILE A 322 -27.43 9.27 -29.82
CA ILE A 322 -27.90 10.42 -30.59
C ILE A 322 -28.96 11.21 -29.79
#